data_8f2473529e35e177f1876693c13b34e7
#
_entry.id   8f2473529e35e177f1876693c13b34e7
#
_cell.length_a   1.000
_cell.length_b   1.000
_cell.length_c   1.000
_cell.angle_alpha   90.00
_cell.angle_beta   90.00
_cell.angle_gamma   90.00
#
_symmetry.space_group_name_H-M   'P 1'
#
loop_
_entity.id
_entity.type
_entity.pdbx_description
1 polymer ?
#
loop_
_entity_poly.entity_id
_entity_poly.type
_entity_poly.pdbx_seq_one_letter_code
_entity_poly.pdbx_strand_id
1 'polypeptide(L)'
;NVPPTDPAYIRKESSLMLAFTGLPKLEVPAQVAEKKPRLFELRTYEAHSRKANKKKVEMFNVGEIAIFRRTGLQPVFFGETLVGTKLPNLTYMLARLSGFDRA
;
A
#
# COMPACT_ATOMS: atom_id res chain seq x y z
N ASN A 1 9.57 25.66 9.01
CA ASN A 1 9.22 25.78 10.42
C ASN A 1 7.90 26.50 10.60
N VAL A 2 7.07 25.94 11.45
CA VAL A 2 5.74 26.46 11.72
C VAL A 2 5.73 27.05 13.12
N PRO A 3 5.24 28.29 13.29
CA PRO A 3 5.16 28.88 14.61
C PRO A 3 4.28 28.04 15.56
N PRO A 4 4.52 28.07 16.85
CA PRO A 4 3.67 27.32 17.80
C PRO A 4 2.21 27.69 17.73
N THR A 5 1.89 28.91 17.32
CA THR A 5 0.51 29.38 17.22
C THR A 5 -0.16 28.99 15.90
N ASP A 6 0.58 28.35 15.00
CA ASP A 6 0.11 28.03 13.66
C ASP A 6 0.35 26.52 13.43
N PRO A 7 -0.63 25.66 13.74
CA PRO A 7 -0.42 24.21 13.69
C PRO A 7 -0.03 23.75 12.30
N ALA A 8 0.89 22.78 12.27
CA ALA A 8 1.41 22.25 11.01
C ALA A 8 0.37 21.39 10.28
N TYR A 9 -0.61 20.87 11.00
CA TYR A 9 -1.65 20.02 10.39
C TYR A 9 -2.92 20.08 11.23
N ILE A 10 -4.04 19.80 10.56
CA ILE A 10 -5.34 19.78 11.23
C ILE A 10 -5.57 18.43 11.90
N ARG A 11 -5.13 17.37 11.23
CA ARG A 11 -5.45 16.02 11.65
C ARG A 11 -4.32 15.09 11.24
N LYS A 12 -4.12 14.06 12.05
CA LYS A 12 -3.08 13.07 11.78
C LYS A 12 -3.65 11.68 11.98
N GLU A 13 -3.34 10.78 11.05
CA GLU A 13 -3.67 9.36 11.19
C GLU A 13 -2.40 8.55 11.03
N SER A 14 -2.25 7.55 11.89
CA SER A 14 -1.11 6.64 11.82
C SER A 14 -1.62 5.21 11.86
N SER A 15 -0.99 4.34 11.10
CA SER A 15 -1.33 2.92 11.08
C SER A 15 -0.07 2.08 11.19
N LEU A 16 -0.18 0.98 11.92
CA LEU A 16 0.90 0.01 12.03
C LEU A 16 0.47 -1.24 11.29
N MET A 17 1.29 -1.71 10.38
CA MET A 17 0.96 -2.83 9.51
C MET A 17 2.03 -3.90 9.58
N LEU A 18 1.59 -5.16 9.41
CA LEU A 18 2.50 -6.29 9.27
C LEU A 18 2.64 -6.59 7.79
N ALA A 19 3.87 -6.59 7.28
CA ALA A 19 4.12 -6.85 5.86
C ALA A 19 3.71 -8.27 5.50
N PHE A 20 3.17 -8.43 4.29
CA PHE A 20 2.82 -9.75 3.76
C PHE A 20 4.08 -10.57 3.55
N THR A 21 3.98 -11.89 3.75
CA THR A 21 5.13 -12.78 3.51
C THR A 21 5.54 -12.77 2.04
N GLY A 22 4.62 -12.50 1.13
CA GLY A 22 4.94 -12.41 -0.28
C GLY A 22 5.70 -11.15 -0.67
N LEU A 23 5.73 -10.14 0.21
CA LEU A 23 6.49 -8.93 0.00
C LEU A 23 6.91 -8.40 1.37
N PRO A 24 7.93 -9.04 1.99
CA PRO A 24 8.26 -8.73 3.38
C PRO A 24 8.99 -7.42 3.61
N LYS A 25 9.38 -6.75 2.55
CA LYS A 25 10.08 -5.46 2.64
C LYS A 25 9.46 -4.47 1.69
N LEU A 26 9.49 -3.22 2.09
CA LEU A 26 9.08 -2.13 1.21
C LEU A 26 10.04 -2.09 0.01
N GLU A 27 9.48 -1.98 -1.18
CA GLU A 27 10.28 -1.89 -2.41
C GLU A 27 10.18 -0.48 -2.98
N VAL A 28 11.35 0.08 -3.31
CA VAL A 28 11.39 1.39 -3.94
C VAL A 28 11.35 1.19 -5.45
N PRO A 29 10.36 1.76 -6.15
CA PRO A 29 10.28 1.59 -7.60
C PRO A 29 11.52 2.14 -8.31
N ALA A 30 11.90 1.49 -9.40
CA ALA A 30 13.05 1.93 -10.18
C ALA A 30 12.89 3.36 -10.69
N GLN A 31 11.66 3.78 -10.96
CA GLN A 31 11.39 5.13 -11.45
C GLN A 31 11.82 6.21 -10.48
N VAL A 32 11.93 5.89 -9.21
CA VAL A 32 12.38 6.87 -8.21
C VAL A 32 13.81 7.29 -8.50
N ALA A 33 14.67 6.33 -8.78
CA ALA A 33 16.06 6.62 -9.11
C ALA A 33 16.20 7.34 -10.44
N GLU A 34 15.31 7.06 -11.37
CA GLU A 34 15.35 7.69 -12.69
C GLU A 34 14.66 9.04 -12.72
N LYS A 35 14.01 9.41 -11.64
CA LYS A 35 13.27 10.68 -11.53
C LYS A 35 12.24 10.88 -12.61
N LYS A 36 11.66 9.76 -13.09
CA LYS A 36 10.59 9.82 -14.07
C LYS A 36 9.26 10.05 -13.36
N PRO A 37 8.29 10.65 -14.04
CA PRO A 37 6.94 10.80 -13.46
C PRO A 37 6.39 9.45 -13.06
N ARG A 38 5.69 9.44 -11.93
CA ARG A 38 5.07 8.22 -11.43
C ARG A 38 3.84 8.55 -10.63
N LEU A 39 2.95 7.59 -10.59
CA LEU A 39 1.72 7.71 -9.83
C LEU A 39 1.68 6.55 -8.83
N PHE A 40 1.37 6.86 -7.59
CA PHE A 40 1.18 5.85 -6.56
C PHE A 40 -0.30 5.68 -6.30
N GLU A 41 -0.69 4.43 -6.17
CA GLU A 41 -2.07 4.10 -5.86
C GLU A 41 -2.10 3.35 -4.54
N LEU A 42 -2.84 3.89 -3.57
CA LEU A 42 -2.99 3.29 -2.25
C LEU A 42 -4.38 2.70 -2.16
N ARG A 43 -4.46 1.41 -1.83
CA ARG A 43 -5.74 0.71 -1.73
C ARG A 43 -5.89 0.10 -0.35
N THR A 44 -7.09 0.23 0.21
CA THR A 44 -7.43 -0.38 1.49
C THR A 44 -8.69 -1.20 1.31
N TYR A 45 -8.62 -2.47 1.70
CA TYR A 45 -9.75 -3.38 1.63
C TYR A 45 -10.18 -3.74 3.05
N GLU A 46 -11.35 -3.28 3.45
CA GLU A 46 -11.93 -3.65 4.74
C GLU A 46 -12.62 -5.00 4.62
N ALA A 47 -12.43 -5.83 5.63
CA ALA A 47 -13.11 -7.11 5.70
C ALA A 47 -14.09 -7.08 6.89
N HIS A 48 -15.14 -7.90 6.83
CA HIS A 48 -16.10 -7.94 7.92
C HIS A 48 -15.70 -8.91 9.03
N SER A 49 -14.56 -9.56 8.92
CA SER A 49 -14.04 -10.42 9.99
C SER A 49 -12.54 -10.62 9.81
N ARG A 50 -11.86 -10.98 10.89
CA ARG A 50 -10.45 -11.31 10.83
C ARG A 50 -10.20 -12.51 9.93
N LYS A 51 -11.09 -13.48 9.98
CA LYS A 51 -10.98 -14.68 9.16
C LYS A 51 -11.03 -14.32 7.67
N ALA A 52 -11.97 -13.47 7.29
CA ALA A 52 -12.09 -13.03 5.91
C ALA A 52 -10.86 -12.25 5.47
N ASN A 53 -10.35 -11.40 6.33
CA ASN A 53 -9.15 -10.62 6.02
C ASN A 53 -7.94 -11.53 5.81
N LYS A 54 -7.77 -12.51 6.68
CA LYS A 54 -6.68 -13.47 6.59
C LYS A 54 -6.72 -14.25 5.29
N LYS A 55 -7.91 -14.65 4.88
CA LYS A 55 -8.10 -15.34 3.63
C LYS A 55 -7.68 -14.49 2.44
N LYS A 56 -8.02 -13.21 2.49
CA LYS A 56 -7.65 -12.27 1.44
C LYS A 56 -6.13 -12.08 1.38
N VAL A 57 -5.48 -11.99 2.53
CA VAL A 57 -4.02 -11.89 2.59
C VAL A 57 -3.38 -13.11 1.95
N GLU A 58 -3.91 -14.30 2.21
CA GLU A 58 -3.39 -15.52 1.60
C GLU A 58 -3.52 -15.50 0.09
N MET A 59 -4.64 -15.02 -0.41
CA MET A 59 -4.83 -14.90 -1.86
C MET A 59 -3.79 -14.01 -2.51
N PHE A 60 -3.46 -12.90 -1.86
CA PHE A 60 -2.42 -12.00 -2.36
C PHE A 60 -1.07 -12.70 -2.36
N ASN A 61 -0.72 -13.39 -1.27
CA ASN A 61 0.56 -14.08 -1.18
C ASN A 61 0.71 -15.18 -2.22
N VAL A 62 -0.39 -15.86 -2.53
CA VAL A 62 -0.35 -16.99 -3.46
C VAL A 62 -0.23 -16.53 -4.91
N GLY A 63 -0.93 -15.48 -5.31
CA GLY A 63 -0.97 -15.18 -6.73
C GLY A 63 -1.09 -13.72 -7.13
N GLU A 64 -1.81 -12.90 -6.38
CA GLU A 64 -2.13 -11.56 -6.88
C GLU A 64 -0.91 -10.64 -6.97
N ILE A 65 0.04 -10.78 -6.05
CA ILE A 65 1.26 -9.96 -6.11
C ILE A 65 2.02 -10.26 -7.41
N ALA A 66 2.13 -11.53 -7.77
CA ALA A 66 2.80 -11.91 -9.01
C ALA A 66 2.06 -11.38 -10.23
N ILE A 67 0.73 -11.36 -10.17
CA ILE A 67 -0.08 -10.84 -11.28
C ILE A 67 0.18 -9.35 -11.46
N PHE A 68 0.27 -8.59 -10.37
CA PHE A 68 0.57 -7.17 -10.46
C PHE A 68 1.92 -6.95 -11.16
N ARG A 69 2.94 -7.72 -10.80
CA ARG A 69 4.25 -7.58 -11.42
C ARG A 69 4.19 -7.85 -12.91
N ARG A 70 3.42 -8.87 -13.32
CA ARG A 70 3.32 -9.23 -14.73
C ARG A 70 2.56 -8.20 -15.55
N THR A 71 1.67 -7.45 -14.94
CA THR A 71 0.88 -6.45 -15.65
C THR A 71 1.52 -5.07 -15.66
N GLY A 72 2.77 -4.97 -15.19
CA GLY A 72 3.49 -3.71 -15.24
C GLY A 72 3.25 -2.80 -14.06
N LEU A 73 2.53 -3.26 -13.05
CA LEU A 73 2.34 -2.51 -11.82
C LEU A 73 3.43 -2.92 -10.85
N GLN A 74 4.06 -1.93 -10.22
CA GLN A 74 5.16 -2.18 -9.31
C GLN A 74 4.65 -2.20 -7.88
N PRO A 75 4.69 -3.34 -7.20
CA PRO A 75 4.32 -3.37 -5.78
C PRO A 75 5.32 -2.57 -4.96
N VAL A 76 4.81 -1.76 -4.04
CA VAL A 76 5.65 -1.01 -3.12
C VAL A 76 5.60 -1.63 -1.74
N PHE A 77 4.42 -1.87 -1.22
CA PHE A 77 4.24 -2.61 0.03
C PHE A 77 2.84 -3.23 0.05
N PHE A 78 2.71 -4.30 0.85
CA PHE A 78 1.44 -4.91 1.19
C PHE A 78 1.46 -5.14 2.69
N GLY A 79 0.43 -4.70 3.38
CA GLY A 79 0.39 -4.82 4.82
C GLY A 79 -0.98 -5.17 5.36
N GLU A 80 -0.99 -5.96 6.43
CA GLU A 80 -2.19 -6.21 7.22
C GLU A 80 -2.17 -5.21 8.37
N THR A 81 -3.21 -4.40 8.51
CA THR A 81 -3.23 -3.36 9.52
C THR A 81 -3.47 -3.96 10.88
N LEU A 82 -2.54 -3.71 11.81
CA LEU A 82 -2.64 -4.18 13.18
C LEU A 82 -3.24 -3.12 14.08
N VAL A 83 -2.84 -1.87 13.89
CA VAL A 83 -3.34 -0.74 14.66
C VAL A 83 -3.69 0.35 13.67
N GLY A 84 -4.90 0.87 13.77
CA GLY A 84 -5.37 1.91 12.86
C GLY A 84 -6.88 1.95 12.82
N THR A 85 -7.42 2.54 11.76
CA THR A 85 -8.87 2.64 11.56
C THR A 85 -9.34 1.59 10.56
N LYS A 86 -10.66 1.37 10.52
CA LYS A 86 -11.31 0.50 9.52
C LYS A 86 -10.83 -0.95 9.61
N LEU A 87 -10.58 -1.42 10.83
CA LEU A 87 -10.11 -2.78 11.08
C LEU A 87 -11.25 -3.79 11.00
N PRO A 88 -10.99 -5.03 10.57
CA PRO A 88 -9.73 -5.50 10.00
C PRO A 88 -9.61 -5.08 8.55
N ASN A 89 -8.39 -4.76 8.14
CA ASN A 89 -8.17 -4.39 6.75
C ASN A 89 -6.76 -4.77 6.31
N LEU A 90 -6.59 -4.84 5.00
CA LEU A 90 -5.28 -4.90 4.39
C LEU A 90 -5.12 -3.67 3.50
N THR A 91 -3.91 -3.21 3.40
CA THR A 91 -3.60 -1.99 2.63
C THR A 91 -2.35 -2.24 1.82
N TYR A 92 -2.36 -1.77 0.58
CA TYR A 92 -1.18 -1.93 -0.26
C TYR A 92 -1.04 -0.75 -1.20
N MET A 93 0.18 -0.57 -1.70
CA MET A 93 0.52 0.51 -2.61
C MET A 93 1.17 -0.06 -3.85
N LEU A 94 0.74 0.45 -4.99
CA LEU A 94 1.30 0.13 -6.29
C LEU A 94 1.83 1.40 -6.91
N ALA A 95 2.90 1.28 -7.69
CA ALA A 95 3.43 2.39 -8.46
C ALA A 95 3.20 2.14 -9.94
N ARG A 96 2.89 3.21 -10.65
CA ARG A 96 2.73 3.19 -12.11
C ARG A 96 3.72 4.17 -12.69
N LEU A 97 4.19 3.88 -13.89
CA LEU A 97 5.06 4.79 -14.57
C LEU A 97 4.33 6.10 -14.88
N SER A 98 3.07 5.99 -15.29
CA SER A 98 2.24 7.15 -15.56
C SER A 98 0.79 6.79 -15.22
N GLY A 99 0.07 7.72 -14.62
CA GLY A 99 -1.32 7.50 -14.27
C GLY A 99 -2.24 7.39 -15.45
N PHE A 100 -1.81 7.85 -16.60
CA PHE A 100 -2.63 7.86 -17.80
C PHE A 100 -2.30 6.72 -18.76
N ASP A 101 -1.21 6.03 -18.52
CA ASP A 101 -0.76 4.92 -19.36
C ASP A 101 -1.25 3.61 -18.87
N ARG A 102 -2.54 3.50 -18.75
CA ARG A 102 -3.09 2.25 -18.31
C ARG A 102 -3.96 1.68 -19.41
N ALA A 103 -3.84 0.45 -19.56
CA ALA A 103 -4.67 -0.26 -20.52
C ALA A 103 -6.13 -0.15 -20.13
#